data_ebd7b020b3adf32c8d341b1772c71309
#
_entry.id   ebd7b020b3adf32c8d341b1772c71309
#
_cell.length_a   1.000
_cell.length_b   1.000
_cell.length_c   1.000
_cell.angle_alpha   90.00
_cell.angle_beta   90.00
_cell.angle_gamma   90.00
#
_symmetry.space_group_name_H-M   'P 1'
#
loop_
_entity.id
_entity.type
_entity.pdbx_description
1 polymer ?
#
loop_
_entity_poly.entity_id
_entity_poly.type
_entity_poly.pdbx_seq_one_letter_code
_entity_poly.pdbx_strand_id
1 'polypeptide(L)'
;MPNPERLVHNLQKCKVPGKYINFMQSMLDRRAIVLKFDSFALEKTPIDNGIGQGYPLSMVLYQYYNADLLDLLDYEGKEAVAYVDNAFMLVVGNDFQDAHKKLEDMMCKEKRVENWSKTHSSPLEYLKLTLINFTHRQNKVKSPALQLPHKTIELSESTKYLGVIINRNLTWKAQQAHAVKKGTIWATQIWQLSCPL
;
A
#
# COMPACT_ATOMS: atom_id res chain seq x y z
N MET A 1 -0.67 -2.60 -13.63
CA MET A 1 0.64 -1.89 -13.74
C MET A 1 0.39 -0.43 -14.03
N PRO A 2 1.15 0.52 -13.45
CA PRO A 2 0.95 1.95 -13.65
C PRO A 2 0.95 2.36 -15.13
N ASN A 3 -0.09 3.11 -15.52
CA ASN A 3 -0.23 3.66 -16.86
C ASN A 3 0.55 4.99 -16.95
N PRO A 4 1.53 5.15 -17.87
CA PRO A 4 2.33 6.36 -17.98
C PRO A 4 1.52 7.63 -18.25
N GLU A 5 0.49 7.56 -19.06
CA GLU A 5 -0.37 8.71 -19.38
C GLU A 5 -1.09 9.24 -18.14
N ARG A 6 -1.57 8.32 -17.27
CA ARG A 6 -2.21 8.69 -16.03
C ARG A 6 -1.25 9.33 -15.04
N LEU A 7 -0.03 8.82 -14.98
CA LEU A 7 1.04 9.42 -14.17
C LEU A 7 1.31 10.87 -14.61
N VAL A 8 1.44 11.10 -15.91
CA VAL A 8 1.65 12.45 -16.46
C VAL A 8 0.50 13.38 -16.10
N HIS A 9 -0.75 12.90 -16.23
CA HIS A 9 -1.93 13.66 -15.84
C HIS A 9 -1.86 14.07 -14.35
N ASN A 10 -1.52 13.15 -13.46
CA ASN A 10 -1.44 13.42 -12.03
C ASN A 10 -0.29 14.39 -11.69
N LEU A 11 0.86 14.26 -12.37
CA LEU A 11 1.96 15.21 -12.23
C LEU A 11 1.56 16.64 -12.65
N GLN A 12 0.79 16.78 -13.72
CA GLN A 12 0.24 18.06 -14.17
C GLN A 12 -0.76 18.63 -13.15
N LYS A 13 -1.67 17.80 -12.67
CA LYS A 13 -2.63 18.16 -11.61
C LYS A 13 -1.93 18.69 -10.35
N CYS A 14 -0.82 18.05 -9.96
CA CYS A 14 0.03 18.45 -8.84
C CYS A 14 0.94 19.64 -9.16
N LYS A 15 0.79 20.28 -10.33
CA LYS A 15 1.57 21.46 -10.75
C LYS A 15 3.09 21.24 -10.81
N VAL A 16 3.52 20.02 -11.10
CA VAL A 16 4.94 19.71 -11.32
C VAL A 16 5.40 20.48 -12.58
N PRO A 17 6.53 21.19 -12.56
CA PRO A 17 7.00 21.96 -13.72
C PRO A 17 7.21 21.08 -14.96
N GLY A 18 6.77 21.57 -16.13
CA GLY A 18 6.76 20.80 -17.39
C GLY A 18 8.10 20.19 -17.78
N LYS A 19 9.22 20.85 -17.48
CA LYS A 19 10.57 20.30 -17.75
C LYS A 19 10.82 18.94 -17.05
N TYR A 20 10.30 18.77 -15.84
CA TYR A 20 10.42 17.50 -15.10
C TYR A 20 9.46 16.46 -15.65
N ILE A 21 8.24 16.87 -16.03
CA ILE A 21 7.26 15.96 -16.64
C ILE A 21 7.82 15.42 -17.95
N ASN A 22 8.37 16.27 -18.83
CA ASN A 22 8.98 15.86 -20.10
C ASN A 22 10.16 14.89 -19.87
N PHE A 23 10.99 15.15 -18.87
CA PHE A 23 12.07 14.25 -18.49
C PHE A 23 11.53 12.87 -18.07
N MET A 24 10.51 12.84 -17.19
CA MET A 24 9.88 11.60 -16.73
C MET A 24 9.21 10.83 -17.87
N GLN A 25 8.53 11.54 -18.79
CA GLN A 25 7.97 10.93 -20.00
C GLN A 25 9.05 10.29 -20.86
N SER A 26 10.16 10.99 -21.10
CA SER A 26 11.29 10.46 -21.88
C SER A 26 11.90 9.22 -21.22
N MET A 27 11.96 9.19 -19.89
CA MET A 27 12.47 8.05 -19.12
C MET A 27 11.52 6.83 -19.20
N LEU A 28 10.23 7.06 -19.35
CA LEU A 28 9.21 6.02 -19.43
C LEU A 28 8.92 5.56 -20.85
N ASP A 29 9.32 6.35 -21.86
CA ASP A 29 9.11 6.04 -23.27
C ASP A 29 10.09 4.96 -23.76
N ARG A 30 9.62 4.14 -24.72
CA ARG A 30 10.43 3.14 -25.45
C ARG A 30 11.30 2.25 -24.58
N ARG A 31 10.81 1.91 -23.39
CA ARG A 31 11.53 0.99 -22.51
C ARG A 31 11.47 -0.43 -23.03
N ALA A 32 12.54 -1.16 -22.80
CA ALA A 32 12.57 -2.58 -23.12
C ALA A 32 13.47 -3.34 -22.15
N ILE A 33 13.21 -4.62 -22.03
CA ILE A 33 13.98 -5.55 -21.21
C ILE A 33 14.71 -6.55 -22.09
N VAL A 34 15.91 -6.88 -21.69
CA VAL A 34 16.69 -8.00 -22.27
C VAL A 34 17.05 -8.91 -21.10
N LEU A 35 16.57 -10.14 -21.15
CA LEU A 35 16.96 -11.17 -20.17
C LEU A 35 18.28 -11.80 -20.65
N LYS A 36 19.27 -11.83 -19.76
CA LYS A 36 20.58 -12.43 -20.02
C LYS A 36 20.87 -13.49 -18.99
N PHE A 37 21.31 -14.64 -19.46
CA PHE A 37 21.76 -15.79 -18.64
C PHE A 37 23.08 -16.29 -19.22
N ASP A 38 24.16 -16.13 -18.49
CA ASP A 38 25.51 -16.46 -18.95
C ASP A 38 25.84 -15.87 -20.32
N SER A 39 26.03 -16.71 -21.34
CA SER A 39 26.27 -16.29 -22.73
C SER A 39 25.00 -16.11 -23.57
N PHE A 40 23.83 -16.41 -23.03
CA PHE A 40 22.56 -16.35 -23.74
C PHE A 40 21.84 -15.02 -23.45
N ALA A 41 21.36 -14.34 -24.48
CA ALA A 41 20.53 -13.15 -24.37
C ALA A 41 19.25 -13.32 -25.19
N LEU A 42 18.12 -13.07 -24.56
CA LEU A 42 16.84 -13.01 -25.27
C LEU A 42 16.72 -11.74 -26.09
N GLU A 43 15.82 -11.80 -27.08
CA GLU A 43 15.46 -10.60 -27.85
C GLU A 43 14.88 -9.51 -26.94
N LYS A 44 15.07 -8.28 -27.39
CA LYS A 44 14.59 -7.08 -26.73
C LYS A 44 13.06 -7.06 -26.71
N THR A 45 12.47 -7.18 -25.52
CA THR A 45 11.02 -7.15 -25.31
C THR A 45 10.59 -5.75 -24.85
N PRO A 46 9.68 -5.06 -25.57
CA PRO A 46 9.20 -3.73 -25.17
C PRO A 46 8.42 -3.78 -23.87
N ILE A 47 8.47 -2.71 -23.08
CA ILE A 47 7.70 -2.53 -21.83
C ILE A 47 6.88 -1.26 -21.99
N ASP A 48 5.56 -1.43 -22.14
CA ASP A 48 4.65 -0.31 -22.36
C ASP A 48 4.08 0.24 -21.04
N ASN A 49 4.06 -0.58 -19.97
CA ASN A 49 3.46 -0.22 -18.70
C ASN A 49 4.42 -0.43 -17.52
N GLY A 50 4.11 0.24 -16.42
CA GLY A 50 4.86 0.11 -15.17
C GLY A 50 5.88 1.23 -14.95
N ILE A 51 6.38 1.31 -13.73
CA ILE A 51 7.48 2.18 -13.32
C ILE A 51 8.68 1.28 -13.02
N GLY A 52 9.88 1.67 -13.44
CA GLY A 52 11.08 0.83 -13.31
C GLY A 52 11.39 0.54 -11.85
N GLN A 53 11.47 -0.74 -11.48
CA GLN A 53 11.96 -1.11 -10.15
C GLN A 53 13.44 -0.78 -10.01
N GLY A 54 13.83 -0.27 -8.82
CA GLY A 54 15.22 0.09 -8.53
C GLY A 54 15.64 1.51 -8.96
N TYR A 55 14.81 2.24 -9.70
CA TYR A 55 15.10 3.65 -9.96
C TYR A 55 14.81 4.51 -8.74
N PRO A 56 15.69 5.45 -8.36
CA PRO A 56 15.47 6.32 -7.19
C PRO A 56 14.16 7.11 -7.24
N LEU A 57 13.72 7.52 -8.42
CA LEU A 57 12.47 8.26 -8.64
C LEU A 57 11.21 7.40 -8.60
N SER A 58 11.33 6.08 -8.69
CA SER A 58 10.15 5.20 -8.82
C SER A 58 9.19 5.31 -7.65
N MET A 59 9.69 5.41 -6.43
CA MET A 59 8.86 5.60 -5.24
C MET A 59 8.10 6.93 -5.27
N VAL A 60 8.78 8.01 -5.68
CA VAL A 60 8.19 9.34 -5.79
C VAL A 60 7.12 9.35 -6.88
N LEU A 61 7.42 8.80 -8.05
CA LEU A 61 6.46 8.71 -9.15
C LEU A 61 5.23 7.88 -8.78
N TYR A 62 5.41 6.82 -8.02
CA TYR A 62 4.31 5.99 -7.55
C TYR A 62 3.40 6.72 -6.55
N GLN A 63 3.95 7.59 -5.71
CA GLN A 63 3.17 8.45 -4.84
C GLN A 63 2.29 9.43 -5.63
N TYR A 64 2.83 10.07 -6.65
CA TYR A 64 2.03 10.91 -7.56
C TYR A 64 0.97 10.10 -8.31
N TYR A 65 1.29 8.87 -8.69
CA TYR A 65 0.34 7.99 -9.36
C TYR A 65 -0.86 7.64 -8.48
N ASN A 66 -0.62 7.44 -7.18
CA ASN A 66 -1.65 7.08 -6.20
C ASN A 66 -2.32 8.29 -5.52
N ALA A 67 -1.87 9.52 -5.78
CA ALA A 67 -2.38 10.71 -5.09
C ALA A 67 -3.91 10.84 -5.20
N ASP A 68 -4.47 10.58 -6.36
CA ASP A 68 -5.92 10.64 -6.59
C ASP A 68 -6.71 9.64 -5.73
N LEU A 69 -6.11 8.51 -5.36
CA LEU A 69 -6.77 7.53 -4.46
C LEU A 69 -6.96 8.13 -3.08
N LEU A 70 -5.96 8.84 -2.56
CA LEU A 70 -6.06 9.49 -1.25
C LEU A 70 -7.12 10.60 -1.27
N ASP A 71 -7.18 11.40 -2.32
CA ASP A 71 -8.20 12.43 -2.49
C ASP A 71 -9.63 11.83 -2.45
N LEU A 72 -9.81 10.60 -2.94
CA LEU A 72 -11.09 9.90 -2.92
C LEU A 72 -11.44 9.35 -1.54
N LEU A 73 -10.44 9.00 -0.74
CA LEU A 73 -10.60 8.37 0.57
C LEU A 73 -10.60 9.39 1.70
N ASP A 74 -9.97 10.56 1.51
CA ASP A 74 -9.96 11.64 2.48
C ASP A 74 -11.30 12.36 2.48
N TYR A 75 -12.00 12.29 3.63
CA TYR A 75 -13.39 12.73 3.71
C TYR A 75 -13.74 12.96 5.17
N GLU A 76 -14.54 13.95 5.47
CA GLU A 76 -14.88 14.45 6.80
C GLU A 76 -14.96 13.39 7.91
N GLY A 77 -14.04 13.41 8.87
CA GLY A 77 -13.93 12.42 9.95
C GLY A 77 -13.36 11.04 9.55
N LYS A 78 -12.77 10.96 8.37
CA LYS A 78 -12.14 9.77 7.80
C LYS A 78 -10.74 10.14 7.35
N GLU A 79 -9.77 9.31 7.63
CA GLU A 79 -8.37 9.53 7.26
C GLU A 79 -7.85 8.37 6.42
N ALA A 80 -7.07 8.70 5.40
CA ALA A 80 -6.38 7.71 4.59
C ALA A 80 -4.91 8.08 4.47
N VAL A 81 -4.04 7.10 4.65
CA VAL A 81 -2.60 7.24 4.49
C VAL A 81 -2.12 6.15 3.55
N ALA A 82 -1.27 6.50 2.59
CA ALA A 82 -0.65 5.53 1.72
C ALA A 82 0.88 5.64 1.76
N TYR A 83 1.52 4.50 1.63
CA TYR A 83 2.96 4.39 1.43
C TYR A 83 3.22 3.40 0.31
N VAL A 84 3.61 3.91 -0.84
CA VAL A 84 3.79 3.17 -2.10
C VAL A 84 2.50 2.43 -2.46
N ASP A 85 2.42 1.12 -2.33
CA ASP A 85 1.29 0.24 -2.64
C ASP A 85 0.41 -0.10 -1.42
N ASN A 86 0.83 0.28 -0.23
CA ASN A 86 0.11 0.02 1.01
C ASN A 86 -0.76 1.22 1.39
N ALA A 87 -2.05 1.04 1.46
CA ALA A 87 -3.00 2.04 1.95
C ALA A 87 -3.55 1.64 3.31
N PHE A 88 -3.71 2.61 4.18
CA PHE A 88 -4.31 2.49 5.50
C PHE A 88 -5.46 3.48 5.61
N MET A 89 -6.63 3.00 6.02
CA MET A 89 -7.83 3.81 6.22
C MET A 89 -8.21 3.79 7.69
N LEU A 90 -8.46 4.95 8.26
CA LEU A 90 -8.84 5.14 9.65
C LEU A 90 -10.15 5.92 9.71
N VAL A 91 -11.07 5.44 10.53
CA VAL A 91 -12.31 6.15 10.82
C VAL A 91 -12.58 6.15 12.33
N VAL A 92 -13.20 7.22 12.79
CA VAL A 92 -13.69 7.32 14.17
C VAL A 92 -15.21 7.22 14.14
N GLY A 93 -15.76 6.28 14.92
CA GLY A 93 -17.20 6.06 15.06
C GLY A 93 -17.63 6.13 16.51
N ASN A 94 -18.93 6.42 16.72
CA ASN A 94 -19.55 6.37 18.05
C ASN A 94 -19.60 4.91 18.59
N ASP A 95 -19.75 3.98 17.67
CA ASP A 95 -19.70 2.54 17.90
C ASP A 95 -19.07 1.83 16.68
N PHE A 96 -18.93 0.50 16.75
CA PHE A 96 -18.34 -0.29 15.68
C PHE A 96 -19.21 -0.35 14.43
N GLN A 97 -20.54 -0.24 14.55
CA GLN A 97 -21.44 -0.23 13.38
C GLN A 97 -21.29 1.06 12.61
N ASP A 98 -21.25 2.21 13.30
CA ASP A 98 -21.00 3.53 12.70
C ASP A 98 -19.64 3.57 12.01
N ALA A 99 -18.59 3.07 12.70
CA ALA A 99 -17.25 3.00 12.11
C ALA A 99 -17.21 2.12 10.86
N HIS A 100 -17.82 0.94 10.89
CA HIS A 100 -17.86 0.03 9.74
C HIS A 100 -18.63 0.63 8.56
N LYS A 101 -19.76 1.29 8.82
CA LYS A 101 -20.49 1.99 7.77
C LYS A 101 -19.67 3.09 7.11
N LYS A 102 -18.91 3.85 7.91
CA LYS A 102 -17.99 4.87 7.37
C LYS A 102 -16.88 4.25 6.52
N LEU A 103 -16.32 3.10 6.91
CA LEU A 103 -15.33 2.38 6.10
C LEU A 103 -15.94 1.84 4.80
N GLU A 104 -17.14 1.28 4.87
CA GLU A 104 -17.88 0.82 3.70
C GLU A 104 -18.14 1.98 2.73
N ASP A 105 -18.60 3.13 3.23
CA ASP A 105 -18.80 4.33 2.44
C ASP A 105 -17.51 4.80 1.76
N MET A 106 -16.35 4.77 2.46
CA MET A 106 -15.06 5.14 1.87
C MET A 106 -14.71 4.26 0.67
N MET A 107 -14.95 2.96 0.79
CA MET A 107 -14.56 2.00 -0.25
C MET A 107 -15.58 1.86 -1.38
N CYS A 108 -16.87 1.92 -1.04
CA CYS A 108 -17.92 1.49 -1.95
C CYS A 108 -18.76 2.63 -2.52
N LYS A 109 -18.77 3.81 -1.87
CA LYS A 109 -19.63 4.92 -2.29
C LYS A 109 -19.34 5.32 -3.74
N GLU A 110 -20.41 5.32 -4.56
CA GLU A 110 -20.36 5.69 -5.98
C GLU A 110 -19.34 4.88 -6.82
N LYS A 111 -18.95 3.69 -6.34
CA LYS A 111 -17.91 2.86 -6.98
C LYS A 111 -16.57 3.61 -7.24
N ARG A 112 -16.27 4.63 -6.44
CA ARG A 112 -15.11 5.51 -6.66
C ARG A 112 -13.82 4.73 -6.69
N VAL A 113 -13.59 3.90 -5.69
CA VAL A 113 -12.37 3.10 -5.57
C VAL A 113 -12.27 2.05 -6.68
N GLU A 114 -13.39 1.43 -7.07
CA GLU A 114 -13.43 0.50 -8.20
C GLU A 114 -13.14 1.20 -9.53
N ASN A 115 -13.73 2.39 -9.75
CA ASN A 115 -13.49 3.17 -10.95
C ASN A 115 -12.02 3.64 -11.01
N TRP A 116 -11.49 4.09 -9.88
CA TRP A 116 -10.07 4.43 -9.77
C TRP A 116 -9.18 3.24 -10.12
N SER A 117 -9.45 2.07 -9.53
CA SER A 117 -8.71 0.83 -9.76
C SER A 117 -8.68 0.47 -11.26
N LYS A 118 -9.82 0.57 -11.95
CA LYS A 118 -9.92 0.32 -13.40
C LYS A 118 -9.13 1.35 -14.22
N THR A 119 -9.33 2.65 -13.93
CA THR A 119 -8.67 3.74 -14.64
C THR A 119 -7.15 3.72 -14.48
N HIS A 120 -6.67 3.32 -13.30
CA HIS A 120 -5.25 3.26 -13.01
C HIS A 120 -4.64 1.88 -13.29
N SER A 121 -5.39 0.91 -13.80
CA SER A 121 -4.91 -0.46 -14.00
C SER A 121 -4.22 -1.03 -12.75
N SER A 122 -4.74 -0.65 -11.56
CA SER A 122 -4.21 -1.00 -10.25
C SER A 122 -5.27 -1.74 -9.45
N PRO A 123 -5.41 -3.06 -9.64
CA PRO A 123 -6.44 -3.85 -8.97
C PRO A 123 -6.20 -3.89 -7.46
N LEU A 124 -7.28 -3.72 -6.70
CA LEU A 124 -7.24 -3.88 -5.26
C LEU A 124 -7.22 -5.36 -4.91
N GLU A 125 -6.28 -5.75 -4.06
CA GLU A 125 -6.18 -7.12 -3.59
C GLU A 125 -7.03 -7.33 -2.34
N TYR A 126 -8.31 -7.57 -2.53
CA TYR A 126 -9.28 -7.78 -1.43
C TYR A 126 -8.88 -8.89 -0.45
N LEU A 127 -8.06 -9.86 -0.88
CA LEU A 127 -7.59 -10.94 -0.02
C LEU A 127 -6.61 -10.47 1.06
N LYS A 128 -5.92 -9.37 0.84
CA LYS A 128 -4.96 -8.78 1.80
C LYS A 128 -5.58 -7.76 2.74
N LEU A 129 -6.85 -7.39 2.54
CA LEU A 129 -7.51 -6.44 3.43
C LEU A 129 -7.62 -7.02 4.83
N THR A 130 -7.24 -6.23 5.82
CA THR A 130 -7.30 -6.57 7.24
C THR A 130 -8.04 -5.49 7.99
N LEU A 131 -8.99 -5.87 8.84
CA LEU A 131 -9.78 -4.98 9.68
C LEU A 131 -9.39 -5.12 11.14
N ILE A 132 -9.10 -4.00 11.80
CA ILE A 132 -8.85 -3.95 13.25
C ILE A 132 -9.75 -2.89 13.87
N ASN A 133 -10.45 -3.26 14.93
CA ASN A 133 -11.21 -2.33 15.75
C ASN A 133 -10.44 -1.99 17.02
N PHE A 134 -10.12 -0.71 17.18
CA PHE A 134 -9.49 -0.18 18.38
C PHE A 134 -10.55 0.29 19.36
N THR A 135 -10.41 -0.09 20.63
CA THR A 135 -11.31 0.37 21.69
C THR A 135 -10.62 0.34 23.04
N HIS A 136 -10.87 1.35 23.86
CA HIS A 136 -10.47 1.37 25.26
C HIS A 136 -11.49 0.68 26.19
N ARG A 137 -12.66 0.30 25.65
CA ARG A 137 -13.69 -0.38 26.46
C ARG A 137 -13.24 -1.81 26.75
N GLN A 138 -13.27 -2.18 28.03
CA GLN A 138 -12.87 -3.53 28.50
C GLN A 138 -13.90 -4.61 28.11
N ASN A 139 -15.15 -4.24 27.89
CA ASN A 139 -16.18 -5.18 27.49
C ASN A 139 -15.94 -5.65 26.05
N LYS A 140 -15.81 -6.96 25.88
CA LYS A 140 -15.71 -7.63 24.58
C LYS A 140 -17.05 -7.53 23.84
N VAL A 141 -17.36 -6.35 23.32
CA VAL A 141 -18.48 -6.23 22.40
C VAL A 141 -18.10 -7.01 21.13
N LYS A 142 -18.91 -8.01 20.78
CA LYS A 142 -18.77 -8.70 19.49
C LYS A 142 -18.96 -7.65 18.41
N SER A 143 -17.90 -7.37 17.71
CA SER A 143 -17.96 -6.49 16.58
C SER A 143 -18.33 -7.31 15.35
N PRO A 144 -19.28 -6.86 14.51
CA PRO A 144 -19.59 -7.53 13.27
C PRO A 144 -18.41 -7.48 12.30
N ALA A 145 -18.36 -8.43 11.36
CA ALA A 145 -17.45 -8.36 10.23
C ALA A 145 -17.86 -7.20 9.30
N LEU A 146 -16.88 -6.61 8.60
CA LEU A 146 -17.16 -5.58 7.60
C LEU A 146 -17.65 -6.25 6.31
N GLN A 147 -18.84 -5.86 5.86
CA GLN A 147 -19.42 -6.37 4.63
C GLN A 147 -19.07 -5.45 3.47
N LEU A 148 -18.24 -5.93 2.53
CA LEU A 148 -18.01 -5.24 1.27
C LEU A 148 -18.73 -6.00 0.14
N PRO A 149 -19.08 -5.37 -1.00
CA PRO A 149 -19.78 -6.00 -2.11
C PRO A 149 -19.14 -7.30 -2.61
N HIS A 150 -17.83 -7.39 -2.54
CA HIS A 150 -17.04 -8.51 -3.08
C HIS A 150 -16.45 -9.42 -2.01
N LYS A 151 -16.48 -9.01 -0.73
CA LYS A 151 -15.86 -9.77 0.36
C LYS A 151 -16.34 -9.33 1.73
N THR A 152 -16.56 -10.31 2.60
CA THR A 152 -16.65 -10.09 4.06
C THR A 152 -15.24 -10.08 4.64
N ILE A 153 -14.92 -9.03 5.40
CA ILE A 153 -13.63 -8.89 6.08
C ILE A 153 -13.86 -9.16 7.57
N GLU A 154 -13.26 -10.26 8.02
CA GLU A 154 -13.28 -10.63 9.44
C GLU A 154 -12.34 -9.75 10.25
N LEU A 155 -12.66 -9.59 11.53
CA LEU A 155 -11.83 -8.86 12.46
C LEU A 155 -10.54 -9.60 12.75
N SER A 156 -9.44 -8.88 12.70
CA SER A 156 -8.15 -9.35 13.11
C SER A 156 -7.75 -8.77 14.47
N GLU A 157 -7.11 -9.57 15.31
CA GLU A 157 -6.54 -9.13 16.59
C GLU A 157 -5.28 -8.28 16.39
N SER A 158 -4.57 -8.48 15.28
CA SER A 158 -3.37 -7.74 14.92
C SER A 158 -3.12 -7.74 13.42
N THR A 159 -2.41 -6.75 12.92
CA THR A 159 -1.90 -6.71 11.55
C THR A 159 -0.49 -6.18 11.51
N LYS A 160 0.22 -6.46 10.42
CA LYS A 160 1.54 -5.90 10.15
C LYS A 160 1.42 -4.82 9.08
N TYR A 161 1.72 -3.58 9.44
CA TYR A 161 1.75 -2.45 8.52
C TYR A 161 3.15 -1.84 8.47
N LEU A 162 3.76 -1.76 7.29
CA LEU A 162 5.13 -1.26 7.08
C LEU A 162 6.18 -1.85 8.04
N GLY A 163 6.05 -3.14 8.34
CA GLY A 163 6.98 -3.83 9.23
C GLY A 163 6.64 -3.76 10.73
N VAL A 164 5.68 -2.91 11.11
CA VAL A 164 5.23 -2.74 12.49
C VAL A 164 3.98 -3.59 12.76
N ILE A 165 3.97 -4.34 13.86
CA ILE A 165 2.83 -5.12 14.30
C ILE A 165 1.95 -4.23 15.18
N ILE A 166 0.73 -3.98 14.69
CA ILE A 166 -0.29 -3.19 15.38
C ILE A 166 -1.36 -4.17 15.87
N ASN A 167 -1.72 -4.13 17.13
CA ASN A 167 -2.79 -4.93 17.71
C ASN A 167 -3.95 -4.05 18.20
N ARG A 168 -5.13 -4.66 18.36
CA ARG A 168 -6.36 -3.96 18.76
C ARG A 168 -6.27 -3.17 20.08
N ASN A 169 -5.37 -3.58 20.97
CA ASN A 169 -5.19 -2.93 22.27
C ASN A 169 -4.09 -1.87 22.24
N LEU A 170 -3.47 -1.62 21.09
CA LEU A 170 -2.33 -0.72 20.90
C LEU A 170 -1.18 -0.99 21.89
N THR A 171 -0.97 -2.25 22.26
CA THR A 171 0.15 -2.66 23.10
C THR A 171 1.31 -3.10 22.22
N TRP A 172 2.52 -2.69 22.56
CA TRP A 172 3.72 -2.97 21.77
C TRP A 172 4.33 -4.36 22.06
N LYS A 173 3.68 -5.20 22.86
CA LYS A 173 4.23 -6.51 23.27
C LYS A 173 4.57 -7.41 22.07
N ALA A 174 3.68 -7.52 21.10
CA ALA A 174 3.89 -8.34 19.91
C ALA A 174 5.04 -7.78 19.03
N GLN A 175 5.10 -6.46 18.86
CA GLN A 175 6.18 -5.80 18.14
C GLN A 175 7.53 -5.96 18.85
N GLN A 176 7.56 -5.82 20.16
CA GLN A 176 8.76 -6.03 20.97
C GLN A 176 9.29 -7.47 20.84
N ALA A 177 8.42 -8.47 20.99
CA ALA A 177 8.80 -9.87 20.81
C ALA A 177 9.35 -10.14 19.40
N HIS A 178 8.73 -9.56 18.37
CA HIS A 178 9.20 -9.69 16.99
C HIS A 178 10.57 -9.01 16.79
N ALA A 179 10.77 -7.82 17.35
CA ALA A 179 12.04 -7.10 17.24
C ALA A 179 13.17 -7.84 17.96
N VAL A 180 12.94 -8.34 19.18
CA VAL A 180 13.90 -9.16 19.94
C VAL A 180 14.26 -10.41 19.14
N LYS A 181 13.28 -11.16 18.64
CA LYS A 181 13.53 -12.36 17.82
C LYS A 181 14.43 -12.05 16.62
N LYS A 182 14.12 -10.98 15.87
CA LYS A 182 14.96 -10.56 14.73
C LYS A 182 16.36 -10.18 15.17
N GLY A 183 16.49 -9.38 16.23
CA GLY A 183 17.80 -8.96 16.77
C GLY A 183 18.65 -10.15 17.19
N THR A 184 18.04 -11.15 17.85
CA THR A 184 18.77 -12.37 18.25
C THR A 184 19.27 -13.15 17.03
N ILE A 185 18.44 -13.30 15.98
CA ILE A 185 18.87 -13.98 14.74
C ILE A 185 20.06 -13.26 14.12
N TRP A 186 19.99 -11.93 13.98
CA TRP A 186 21.09 -11.14 13.44
C TRP A 186 22.37 -11.23 14.29
N ALA A 187 22.23 -11.12 15.61
CA ALA A 187 23.38 -11.24 16.53
C ALA A 187 24.05 -12.62 16.38
N THR A 188 23.26 -13.70 16.29
CA THR A 188 23.80 -15.06 16.10
C THR A 188 24.54 -15.19 14.76
N GLN A 189 23.96 -14.63 13.69
CA GLN A 189 24.59 -14.69 12.35
C GLN A 189 25.93 -13.90 12.35
N ILE A 190 25.97 -12.70 12.92
CA ILE A 190 27.17 -11.90 13.02
C ILE A 190 28.23 -12.63 13.86
N TRP A 191 27.82 -13.22 14.98
CA TRP A 191 28.72 -13.98 15.83
C TRP A 191 29.33 -15.19 15.10
N GLN A 192 28.55 -15.93 14.33
CA GLN A 192 29.04 -17.03 13.50
C GLN A 192 30.05 -16.59 12.44
N LEU A 193 29.86 -15.38 11.86
CA LEU A 193 30.80 -14.81 10.89
C LEU A 193 32.09 -14.29 11.54
N SER A 194 32.05 -13.96 12.82
CA SER A 194 33.21 -13.42 13.56
C SER A 194 34.07 -14.50 14.23
N CYS A 195 33.59 -15.76 14.32
CA CYS A 195 34.41 -16.86 14.82
C CYS A 195 35.45 -17.25 13.75
N PRO A 196 36.76 -17.12 14.02
CA PRO A 196 37.79 -17.65 13.13
C PRO A 196 37.65 -19.17 13.05
N LEU A 197 37.81 -19.73 11.84
CA LEU A 197 37.93 -21.16 11.56
C LEU A 197 39.11 -21.74 12.31
#